data_9f6fd2ebd9bc9280642a8d07d4e4e198
#
_entry.id   9f6fd2ebd9bc9280642a8d07d4e4e198
#
_cell.length_a   1.000
_cell.length_b   1.000
_cell.length_c   1.000
_cell.angle_alpha   90.00
_cell.angle_beta   90.00
_cell.angle_gamma   90.00
#
_symmetry.space_group_name_H-M   'P 1'
#
loop_
_entity.id
_entity.type
_entity.pdbx_description
1 polymer ?
#
loop_
_entity_poly.entity_id
_entity_poly.type
_entity_poly.pdbx_seq_one_letter_code
_entity_poly.pdbx_strand_id
1 'polypeptide(L)'
;ACDEKLDYLFVDEASQLTTADIVAVSLSAKNVVIIGDQMQLSSPISAVHPGESGKSLPEFLLEDHDTIRPNKGVFIDKTRRLHPKLCNFTSENFYDGRLKNFDFTEKRKITFLKKENLLPETGILMVDAKHKDICRQKSEEEGKLVKDFYNRLLGSTCLDDKNTQKKMNEEDI
;
A
#
# COMPACT_ATOMS: atom_id res chain seq x y z
N ALA A 1 8.93 34.79 17.31
CA ALA A 1 9.40 33.74 16.39
C ALA A 1 10.65 33.13 16.99
N CYS A 2 10.72 31.80 17.11
CA CYS A 2 11.89 31.11 17.60
C CYS A 2 12.94 31.16 16.48
N ASP A 3 14.07 31.85 16.68
CA ASP A 3 15.13 31.97 15.67
C ASP A 3 15.97 30.69 15.53
N GLU A 4 15.71 29.68 16.35
CA GLU A 4 16.41 28.40 16.33
C GLU A 4 15.69 27.40 15.44
N LYS A 5 16.35 27.01 14.34
CA LYS A 5 15.90 25.93 13.48
C LYS A 5 16.18 24.57 14.13
N LEU A 6 15.25 23.64 13.95
CA LEU A 6 15.47 22.23 14.26
C LEU A 6 16.65 21.67 13.45
N ASP A 7 17.36 20.68 13.97
CA ASP A 7 18.42 20.03 13.21
C ASP A 7 17.88 19.15 12.08
N TYR A 8 16.79 18.44 12.34
CA TYR A 8 16.12 17.57 11.37
C TYR A 8 14.60 17.68 11.45
N LEU A 9 13.96 17.65 10.30
CA LEU A 9 12.53 17.45 10.11
C LEU A 9 12.32 16.13 9.37
N PHE A 10 11.57 15.20 9.95
CA PHE A 10 11.16 13.95 9.30
C PHE A 10 9.72 14.13 8.82
N VAL A 11 9.50 13.89 7.53
CA VAL A 11 8.19 13.93 6.91
C VAL A 11 7.84 12.51 6.49
N ASP A 12 6.97 11.86 7.25
CA ASP A 12 6.47 10.52 6.95
C ASP A 12 5.19 10.62 6.10
N GLU A 13 4.91 9.56 5.32
CA GLU A 13 3.80 9.54 4.34
C GLU A 13 3.82 10.75 3.39
N ALA A 14 5.01 11.17 2.97
CA ALA A 14 5.23 12.39 2.20
C ALA A 14 4.55 12.36 0.81
N SER A 15 4.17 11.20 0.31
CA SER A 15 3.35 11.03 -0.90
C SER A 15 1.93 11.62 -0.75
N GLN A 16 1.46 11.80 0.49
CA GLN A 16 0.16 12.42 0.78
C GLN A 16 0.23 13.93 0.96
N LEU A 17 1.40 14.54 0.88
CA LEU A 17 1.60 15.99 1.01
C LEU A 17 2.05 16.57 -0.32
N THR A 18 1.55 17.77 -0.63
CA THR A 18 2.02 18.49 -1.82
C THR A 18 3.44 19.01 -1.62
N THR A 19 4.15 19.23 -2.70
CA THR A 19 5.47 19.88 -2.67
C THR A 19 5.39 21.24 -1.96
N ALA A 20 4.32 21.99 -2.17
CA ALA A 20 4.11 23.29 -1.53
C ALA A 20 4.02 23.18 0.00
N ASP A 21 3.30 22.18 0.52
CA ASP A 21 3.17 21.93 1.96
C ASP A 21 4.52 21.61 2.59
N ILE A 22 5.28 20.72 1.95
CA ILE A 22 6.59 20.31 2.47
C ILE A 22 7.59 21.47 2.43
N VAL A 23 7.60 22.27 1.36
CA VAL A 23 8.44 23.46 1.27
C VAL A 23 8.11 24.46 2.40
N ALA A 24 6.82 24.67 2.69
CA ALA A 24 6.40 25.58 3.77
C ALA A 24 6.93 25.14 5.13
N VAL A 25 6.85 23.85 5.47
CA VAL A 25 7.33 23.35 6.77
C VAL A 25 8.85 23.15 6.81
N SER A 26 9.51 22.98 5.68
CA SER A 26 10.96 22.78 5.59
C SER A 26 11.79 23.94 6.13
N LEU A 27 11.22 25.14 6.15
CA LEU A 27 11.88 26.34 6.71
C LEU A 27 12.17 26.22 8.21
N SER A 28 11.48 25.32 8.92
CA SER A 28 11.64 25.09 10.36
C SER A 28 12.89 24.29 10.73
N ALA A 29 13.55 23.65 9.76
CA ALA A 29 14.70 22.78 10.04
C ALA A 29 15.89 23.08 9.13
N LYS A 30 17.07 22.60 9.55
CA LYS A 30 18.31 22.67 8.76
C LYS A 30 18.36 21.54 7.71
N ASN A 31 17.82 20.38 8.05
CA ASN A 31 17.78 19.18 7.21
C ASN A 31 16.37 18.61 7.18
N VAL A 32 15.95 18.10 6.03
CA VAL A 32 14.66 17.45 5.86
C VAL A 32 14.86 16.04 5.36
N VAL A 33 14.23 15.07 6.03
CA VAL A 33 14.20 13.66 5.64
C VAL A 33 12.80 13.34 5.17
N ILE A 34 12.67 12.98 3.90
CA ILE A 34 11.41 12.64 3.25
C ILE A 34 11.26 11.12 3.24
N ILE A 35 10.17 10.64 3.81
CA ILE A 35 9.81 9.21 3.85
C ILE A 35 8.45 9.08 3.19
N GLY A 36 8.35 8.24 2.18
CA GLY A 36 7.09 8.07 1.45
C GLY A 36 7.21 7.08 0.31
N ASP A 37 6.09 6.81 -0.31
CA ASP A 37 5.96 5.89 -1.42
C ASP A 37 5.04 6.52 -2.48
N GLN A 38 5.62 6.91 -3.60
CA GLN A 38 4.91 7.62 -4.69
C GLN A 38 3.88 6.72 -5.40
N MET A 39 3.98 5.40 -5.24
CA MET A 39 3.02 4.45 -5.82
C MET A 39 1.79 4.23 -4.94
N GLN A 40 1.77 4.82 -3.73
CA GLN A 40 0.56 4.87 -2.91
C GLN A 40 -0.35 6.03 -3.33
N LEU A 41 -1.61 5.96 -2.89
CA LEU A 41 -2.60 7.00 -3.20
C LEU A 41 -2.13 8.36 -2.68
N SER A 42 -2.09 9.34 -3.58
CA SER A 42 -1.86 10.73 -3.22
C SER A 42 -3.10 11.33 -2.54
N SER A 43 -2.90 12.40 -1.79
CA SER A 43 -4.02 13.16 -1.22
C SER A 43 -4.89 13.78 -2.32
N PRO A 44 -6.23 13.75 -2.20
CA PRO A 44 -7.09 14.41 -3.17
C PRO A 44 -6.87 15.92 -3.15
N ILE A 45 -6.60 16.49 -4.31
CA ILE A 45 -6.39 17.92 -4.49
C ILE A 45 -7.71 18.57 -4.88
N SER A 46 -8.15 19.54 -4.10
CA SER A 46 -9.44 20.23 -4.32
C SER A 46 -9.38 21.40 -5.33
N ALA A 47 -8.17 21.82 -5.72
CA ALA A 47 -7.95 22.96 -6.61
C ALA A 47 -6.80 22.71 -7.59
N VAL A 48 -6.78 23.43 -8.70
CA VAL A 48 -5.66 23.38 -9.64
C VAL A 48 -4.47 24.16 -9.06
N HIS A 49 -3.36 23.47 -8.89
CA HIS A 49 -2.10 24.07 -8.45
C HIS A 49 -1.29 24.58 -9.65
N PRO A 50 -0.61 25.72 -9.54
CA PRO A 50 0.23 26.22 -10.61
C PRO A 50 1.50 25.37 -10.79
N GLY A 51 1.82 25.04 -12.04
CA GLY A 51 2.98 24.22 -12.37
C GLY A 51 2.93 22.85 -11.69
N GLU A 52 4.02 22.43 -11.08
CA GLU A 52 4.16 21.13 -10.41
C GLU A 52 3.96 21.18 -8.88
N SER A 53 3.54 22.33 -8.34
CA SER A 53 3.40 22.50 -6.88
C SER A 53 2.34 21.60 -6.23
N GLY A 54 1.44 21.04 -7.02
CA GLY A 54 0.44 20.06 -6.58
C GLY A 54 0.93 18.61 -6.54
N LYS A 55 2.06 18.30 -7.18
CA LYS A 55 2.68 16.98 -7.06
C LYS A 55 3.17 16.74 -5.64
N SER A 56 3.16 15.50 -5.20
CA SER A 56 3.85 15.14 -3.96
C SER A 56 5.36 15.34 -4.11
N LEU A 57 6.07 15.61 -3.02
CA LEU A 57 7.52 15.81 -3.12
C LEU A 57 8.28 14.54 -3.56
N PRO A 58 7.94 13.31 -3.12
CA PRO A 58 8.51 12.09 -3.72
C PRO A 58 8.30 12.01 -5.22
N GLU A 59 7.10 12.25 -5.73
CA GLU A 59 6.80 12.25 -7.17
C GLU A 59 7.63 13.31 -7.92
N PHE A 60 7.72 14.52 -7.38
CA PHE A 60 8.55 15.59 -7.96
C PHE A 60 10.03 15.21 -8.02
N LEU A 61 10.58 14.58 -6.97
CA LEU A 61 12.00 14.21 -6.89
C LEU A 61 12.36 13.00 -7.75
N LEU A 62 11.42 12.11 -7.98
CA LEU A 62 11.60 10.90 -8.79
C LEU A 62 11.51 11.18 -10.29
N GLU A 63 10.85 12.27 -10.68
CA GLU A 63 10.62 12.60 -12.08
C GLU A 63 9.86 11.45 -12.79
N ASP A 64 10.43 10.86 -13.87
CA ASP A 64 9.85 9.75 -14.64
C ASP A 64 10.36 8.36 -14.17
N HIS A 65 10.82 8.23 -12.92
CA HIS A 65 11.34 6.97 -12.39
C HIS A 65 10.41 6.34 -11.37
N ASP A 66 10.17 5.04 -11.50
CA ASP A 66 9.34 4.30 -10.55
C ASP A 66 10.01 4.12 -9.19
N THR A 67 11.36 4.17 -9.15
CA THR A 67 12.11 4.01 -7.90
C THR A 67 13.22 5.06 -7.75
N ILE A 68 13.54 5.41 -6.50
CA ILE A 68 14.56 6.42 -6.21
C ILE A 68 15.96 5.97 -6.68
N ARG A 69 16.68 6.89 -7.31
CA ARG A 69 18.08 6.66 -7.72
C ARG A 69 19.01 6.70 -6.51
N PRO A 70 20.12 5.92 -6.52
CA PRO A 70 21.06 5.86 -5.39
C PRO A 70 21.69 7.20 -4.97
N ASN A 71 21.79 8.15 -5.90
CA ASN A 71 22.33 9.50 -5.63
C ASN A 71 21.31 10.49 -5.07
N LYS A 72 20.00 10.11 -5.03
CA LYS A 72 18.92 10.97 -4.51
C LYS A 72 18.36 10.46 -3.19
N GLY A 73 18.57 9.18 -2.84
CA GLY A 73 18.06 8.61 -1.59
C GLY A 73 18.26 7.11 -1.46
N VAL A 74 17.53 6.52 -0.52
CA VAL A 74 17.59 5.08 -0.22
C VAL A 74 16.24 4.44 -0.57
N PHE A 75 16.29 3.40 -1.39
CA PHE A 75 15.13 2.55 -1.63
C PHE A 75 15.09 1.44 -0.59
N ILE A 76 13.98 1.34 0.15
CA ILE A 76 13.75 0.25 1.10
C ILE A 76 13.23 -0.95 0.31
N ASP A 77 14.13 -1.83 -0.06
CA ASP A 77 13.90 -2.91 -1.01
C ASP A 77 13.22 -4.15 -0.44
N LYS A 78 12.94 -4.20 0.87
CA LYS A 78 12.35 -5.38 1.51
C LYS A 78 11.06 -5.07 2.27
N THR A 79 9.98 -5.71 1.86
CA THR A 79 8.70 -5.66 2.57
C THR A 79 8.59 -6.77 3.62
N ARG A 80 8.15 -6.40 4.82
CA ARG A 80 7.82 -7.33 5.91
C ARG A 80 6.33 -7.70 5.93
N ARG A 81 5.55 -7.09 5.05
CA ARG A 81 4.09 -7.22 5.01
C ARG A 81 3.62 -8.22 3.96
N LEU A 82 4.20 -8.18 2.76
CA LEU A 82 3.68 -8.91 1.61
C LEU A 82 4.19 -10.34 1.54
N HIS A 83 3.26 -11.28 1.31
CA HIS A 83 3.60 -12.64 0.89
C HIS A 83 4.27 -12.60 -0.50
N PRO A 84 5.21 -13.52 -0.86
CA PRO A 84 5.93 -13.50 -2.15
C PRO A 84 5.03 -13.35 -3.37
N LYS A 85 3.90 -14.04 -3.43
CA LYS A 85 2.96 -13.96 -4.55
C LYS A 85 2.38 -12.55 -4.76
N LEU A 86 2.20 -11.79 -3.67
CA LEU A 86 1.77 -10.39 -3.73
C LEU A 86 2.94 -9.48 -4.03
N CYS A 87 4.08 -9.74 -3.39
CA CYS A 87 5.31 -8.95 -3.54
C CYS A 87 5.81 -8.96 -4.99
N ASN A 88 5.85 -10.12 -5.63
CA ASN A 88 6.31 -10.25 -7.02
C ASN A 88 5.45 -9.41 -7.97
N PHE A 89 4.12 -9.54 -7.87
CA PHE A 89 3.22 -8.73 -8.68
C PHE A 89 3.44 -7.23 -8.49
N THR A 90 3.51 -6.79 -7.23
CA THR A 90 3.71 -5.38 -6.88
C THR A 90 5.09 -4.88 -7.34
N SER A 91 6.12 -5.69 -7.14
CA SER A 91 7.50 -5.37 -7.49
C SER A 91 7.68 -5.14 -9.00
N GLU A 92 7.15 -6.06 -9.81
CA GLU A 92 7.28 -6.01 -11.28
C GLU A 92 6.48 -4.86 -11.89
N ASN A 93 5.33 -4.51 -11.32
CA ASN A 93 4.44 -3.51 -11.91
C ASN A 93 4.67 -2.07 -11.41
N PHE A 94 5.29 -1.90 -10.22
CA PHE A 94 5.38 -0.59 -9.57
C PHE A 94 6.77 -0.22 -9.04
N TYR A 95 7.71 -1.17 -8.95
CA TYR A 95 9.01 -0.92 -8.30
C TYR A 95 10.20 -1.48 -9.08
N ASP A 96 10.15 -1.52 -10.40
CA ASP A 96 11.24 -1.98 -11.28
C ASP A 96 11.79 -3.38 -10.95
N GLY A 97 10.98 -4.26 -10.35
CA GLY A 97 11.42 -5.56 -9.86
C GLY A 97 12.36 -5.50 -8.64
N ARG A 98 12.52 -4.33 -8.02
CA ARG A 98 13.48 -4.11 -6.92
C ARG A 98 12.93 -4.49 -5.55
N LEU A 99 11.59 -4.46 -5.35
CA LEU A 99 10.96 -4.81 -4.08
C LEU A 99 11.03 -6.33 -3.87
N LYS A 100 11.50 -6.77 -2.71
CA LYS A 100 11.60 -8.16 -2.30
C LYS A 100 10.83 -8.41 -1.01
N ASN A 101 10.39 -9.62 -0.79
CA ASN A 101 9.82 -10.00 0.49
C ASN A 101 10.90 -10.50 1.46
N PHE A 102 10.62 -10.46 2.76
CA PHE A 102 11.37 -11.23 3.75
C PHE A 102 10.92 -12.69 3.74
N ASP A 103 11.84 -13.64 3.89
CA ASP A 103 11.60 -15.08 3.80
C ASP A 103 10.48 -15.58 4.74
N PHE A 104 10.37 -14.98 5.94
CA PHE A 104 9.34 -15.36 6.90
C PHE A 104 7.90 -15.08 6.40
N THR A 105 7.72 -14.17 5.43
CA THR A 105 6.40 -13.85 4.90
C THR A 105 5.80 -14.97 4.04
N GLU A 106 6.63 -15.91 3.55
CA GLU A 106 6.19 -17.08 2.77
C GLU A 106 5.27 -18.01 3.57
N LYS A 107 5.39 -17.99 4.90
CA LYS A 107 4.61 -18.85 5.79
C LYS A 107 3.16 -18.42 5.93
N ARG A 108 2.85 -17.17 5.59
CA ARG A 108 1.50 -16.60 5.75
C ARG A 108 0.52 -17.20 4.76
N LYS A 109 -0.50 -17.87 5.27
CA LYS A 109 -1.54 -18.47 4.45
C LYS A 109 -2.84 -18.66 5.22
N ILE A 110 -3.92 -18.87 4.47
CA ILE A 110 -5.22 -19.27 5.01
C ILE A 110 -5.42 -20.76 4.77
N THR A 111 -5.81 -21.47 5.79
CA THR A 111 -6.24 -22.88 5.70
C THR A 111 -7.73 -22.94 5.92
N PHE A 112 -8.46 -23.36 4.90
CA PHE A 112 -9.91 -23.42 4.93
C PHE A 112 -10.42 -24.65 5.71
N LEU A 113 -11.56 -24.49 6.39
CA LEU A 113 -12.21 -25.58 7.13
C LEU A 113 -12.71 -26.72 6.22
N LYS A 114 -13.12 -26.36 5.00
CA LYS A 114 -13.63 -27.29 3.98
C LYS A 114 -12.79 -27.14 2.73
N LYS A 115 -12.84 -28.16 1.86
CA LYS A 115 -12.18 -28.06 0.54
C LYS A 115 -12.71 -26.84 -0.18
N GLU A 116 -11.84 -25.86 -0.37
CA GLU A 116 -12.13 -24.62 -1.06
C GLU A 116 -11.51 -24.67 -2.46
N ASN A 117 -12.33 -24.37 -3.47
CA ASN A 117 -11.89 -24.39 -4.87
C ASN A 117 -11.88 -23.00 -5.51
N LEU A 118 -12.45 -22.00 -4.84
CA LEU A 118 -12.58 -20.65 -5.36
C LEU A 118 -11.53 -19.71 -4.78
N LEU A 119 -11.35 -19.75 -3.45
CA LEU A 119 -10.43 -18.86 -2.76
C LEU A 119 -9.04 -19.51 -2.67
N PRO A 120 -7.97 -18.81 -3.07
CA PRO A 120 -6.61 -19.29 -2.89
C PRO A 120 -6.18 -19.18 -1.42
N GLU A 121 -5.32 -20.06 -0.96
CA GLU A 121 -4.70 -19.94 0.38
C GLU A 121 -3.84 -18.69 0.53
N THR A 122 -3.28 -18.20 -0.58
CA THR A 122 -2.45 -17.00 -0.66
C THR A 122 -2.53 -16.39 -2.06
N GLY A 123 -2.36 -15.07 -2.17
CA GLY A 123 -2.29 -14.39 -3.46
C GLY A 123 -3.47 -13.44 -3.70
N ILE A 124 -3.71 -13.11 -4.96
CA ILE A 124 -4.79 -12.24 -5.41
C ILE A 124 -5.80 -13.08 -6.20
N LEU A 125 -7.07 -12.87 -5.95
CA LEU A 125 -8.15 -13.41 -6.75
C LEU A 125 -8.95 -12.26 -7.35
N MET A 126 -9.06 -12.24 -8.66
CA MET A 126 -9.97 -11.34 -9.38
C MET A 126 -11.26 -12.09 -9.67
N VAL A 127 -12.38 -11.53 -9.27
CA VAL A 127 -13.71 -12.09 -9.51
C VAL A 127 -14.54 -11.07 -10.29
N ASP A 128 -15.04 -11.49 -11.44
CA ASP A 128 -15.93 -10.67 -12.25
C ASP A 128 -17.37 -10.76 -11.71
N ALA A 129 -17.83 -9.66 -11.11
CA ALA A 129 -19.22 -9.49 -10.73
C ALA A 129 -20.04 -9.07 -11.95
N LYS A 130 -20.77 -10.02 -12.55
CA LYS A 130 -21.62 -9.73 -13.70
C LYS A 130 -22.82 -8.89 -13.28
N HIS A 131 -22.69 -7.59 -13.45
CA HIS A 131 -23.76 -6.63 -13.19
C HIS A 131 -24.88 -6.73 -14.22
N LYS A 132 -26.12 -6.63 -13.75
CA LYS A 132 -27.30 -6.57 -14.63
C LYS A 132 -27.57 -5.16 -15.12
N ASP A 133 -27.22 -4.17 -14.30
CA ASP A 133 -27.46 -2.75 -14.54
C ASP A 133 -26.21 -1.92 -14.27
N ILE A 134 -26.24 -0.63 -14.67
CA ILE A 134 -25.16 0.32 -14.38
C ILE A 134 -25.17 0.66 -12.89
N CYS A 135 -24.24 0.10 -12.13
CA CYS A 135 -24.04 0.36 -10.72
C CYS A 135 -23.10 1.54 -10.53
N ARG A 136 -23.52 2.58 -9.76
CA ARG A 136 -22.65 3.72 -9.42
C ARG A 136 -22.11 3.65 -7.99
N GLN A 137 -22.98 3.47 -7.01
CA GLN A 137 -22.62 3.50 -5.59
C GLN A 137 -23.12 2.25 -4.83
N LYS A 138 -23.91 1.40 -5.45
CA LYS A 138 -24.49 0.19 -4.83
C LYS A 138 -24.57 -0.90 -5.88
N SER A 139 -24.08 -2.09 -5.54
CA SER A 139 -24.21 -3.31 -6.34
C SER A 139 -24.70 -4.46 -5.45
N GLU A 140 -25.83 -5.03 -5.79
CA GLU A 140 -26.35 -6.21 -5.08
C GLU A 140 -25.55 -7.48 -5.43
N GLU A 141 -25.05 -7.56 -6.64
CA GLU A 141 -24.24 -8.68 -7.12
C GLU A 141 -22.91 -8.74 -6.36
N GLU A 142 -22.22 -7.62 -6.23
CA GLU A 142 -20.99 -7.53 -5.43
C GLU A 142 -21.25 -7.81 -3.95
N GLY A 143 -22.33 -7.26 -3.40
CA GLY A 143 -22.71 -7.52 -2.01
C GLY A 143 -22.95 -8.99 -1.71
N LYS A 144 -23.53 -9.74 -2.66
CA LYS A 144 -23.69 -11.20 -2.54
C LYS A 144 -22.36 -11.94 -2.58
N LEU A 145 -21.45 -11.54 -3.48
CA LEU A 145 -20.11 -12.12 -3.57
C LEU A 145 -19.30 -11.88 -2.30
N VAL A 146 -19.30 -10.64 -1.80
CA VAL A 146 -18.63 -10.28 -0.53
C VAL A 146 -19.16 -11.12 0.62
N LYS A 147 -20.50 -11.27 0.74
CA LYS A 147 -21.10 -12.11 1.77
C LYS A 147 -20.72 -13.59 1.63
N ASP A 148 -20.66 -14.13 0.41
CA ASP A 148 -20.24 -15.52 0.18
C ASP A 148 -18.77 -15.71 0.58
N PHE A 149 -17.87 -14.80 0.18
CA PHE A 149 -16.46 -14.85 0.56
C PHE A 149 -16.26 -14.74 2.07
N TYR A 150 -16.97 -13.81 2.72
CA TYR A 150 -16.96 -13.68 4.16
C TYR A 150 -17.32 -15.00 4.85
N ASN A 151 -18.41 -15.65 4.43
CA ASN A 151 -18.86 -16.93 5.01
C ASN A 151 -17.86 -18.08 4.78
N ARG A 152 -17.09 -18.06 3.68
CA ARG A 152 -16.05 -19.06 3.38
C ARG A 152 -14.81 -18.86 4.22
N LEU A 153 -14.47 -17.60 4.53
CA LEU A 153 -13.32 -17.23 5.36
C LEU A 153 -13.60 -17.45 6.84
N LEU A 154 -14.83 -17.23 7.28
CA LEU A 154 -15.22 -17.31 8.69
C LEU A 154 -14.92 -18.70 9.26
N GLY A 155 -14.15 -18.74 10.34
CA GLY A 155 -13.73 -19.95 11.01
C GLY A 155 -12.55 -20.68 10.36
N SER A 156 -12.07 -20.22 9.20
CA SER A 156 -10.80 -20.68 8.62
C SER A 156 -9.61 -20.33 9.53
N THR A 157 -8.46 -20.93 9.29
CA THR A 157 -7.25 -20.68 10.10
C THR A 157 -6.26 -19.84 9.31
N CYS A 158 -5.83 -18.72 9.88
CA CYS A 158 -4.72 -17.92 9.38
C CYS A 158 -3.43 -18.41 10.03
N LEU A 159 -2.39 -18.61 9.23
CA LEU A 159 -1.04 -18.91 9.66
C LEU A 159 -0.20 -17.64 9.51
N ASP A 160 0.44 -17.22 10.59
CA ASP A 160 1.34 -16.08 10.60
C ASP A 160 2.81 -16.46 10.24
N ASP A 161 3.70 -15.48 10.24
CA ASP A 161 5.13 -15.64 9.98
C ASP A 161 5.89 -16.46 11.04
N LYS A 162 5.33 -16.61 12.23
CA LYS A 162 5.87 -17.44 13.34
C LYS A 162 5.29 -18.85 13.37
N ASN A 163 4.49 -19.24 12.36
CA ASN A 163 3.69 -20.45 12.33
C ASN A 163 2.62 -20.51 13.44
N THR A 164 2.22 -19.37 13.99
CA THR A 164 1.11 -19.32 14.93
C THR A 164 -0.20 -19.43 14.16
N GLN A 165 -1.05 -20.33 14.59
CA GLN A 165 -2.36 -20.50 14.00
C GLN A 165 -3.40 -19.70 14.77
N LYS A 166 -4.16 -18.86 14.05
CA LYS A 166 -5.30 -18.12 14.60
C LYS A 166 -6.54 -18.47 13.79
N LYS A 167 -7.60 -18.87 14.48
CA LYS A 167 -8.92 -19.03 13.85
C LYS A 167 -9.50 -17.66 13.53
N MET A 168 -9.91 -17.45 12.29
CA MET A 168 -10.49 -16.19 11.84
C MET A 168 -11.91 -16.04 12.39
N ASN A 169 -12.18 -14.91 12.98
CA ASN A 169 -13.48 -14.47 13.47
C ASN A 169 -13.99 -13.26 12.67
N GLU A 170 -15.12 -12.69 13.08
CA GLU A 170 -15.76 -11.56 12.41
C GLU A 170 -14.87 -10.30 12.35
N GLU A 171 -13.96 -10.11 13.31
CA GLU A 171 -13.05 -8.95 13.40
C GLU A 171 -11.80 -9.12 12.52
N ASP A 172 -11.56 -10.30 11.98
CA ASP A 172 -10.36 -10.62 11.18
C ASP A 172 -10.61 -10.55 9.66
N ILE A 173 -11.88 -10.30 9.22
CA ILE A 173 -12.30 -10.36 7.81
C ILE A 173 -12.82 -8.98 7.32
#